data_3ad20344500f2e443bede72ce747cd1a
#
_entry.id   3ad20344500f2e443bede72ce747cd1a
#
_cell.length_a   1.000
_cell.length_b   1.000
_cell.length_c   1.000
_cell.angle_alpha   90.00
_cell.angle_beta   90.00
_cell.angle_gamma   90.00
#
_symmetry.space_group_name_H-M   'P 1'
#
loop_
_entity.id
_entity.type
_entity.pdbx_description
1 polymer ?
#
loop_
_entity_poly.entity_id
_entity_poly.type
_entity_poly.pdbx_seq_one_letter_code
_entity_poly.pdbx_strand_id
1 'polypeptide(L)'
;MNKKTIITALLALIVITGWAQTTKTAIVKGFSPALKDSTEVNIYIDNMSVASDTVFSGRFMLSVPVEKLTKSSLFLWGKGCPNYLSTLFLSPGVTVSLTGTDCLHPLWKVDSPVPEQQTINRITEHNSDAIREYLLIDLDDASWNKMLPVHMKILKQTMDILPSLPVDAASLTKLEGVARMAKNMNDFPYMQQLKELEASTAARAPKGFEKELAMIHAFVYPAHVQQVGEEFVDAELFDMQGNTHRLSEAFADGRYVLLDFWSLGCGPCRMAEPEMREIYAWMKDRLEIIGINQDNTSAWKENDWSKKIIWKNWSDGKMGKGGVESHYCDQDAIPYYVLLSPDGRILWKNVGYGIGWFLGMAEAISGPKQDNSANLSLAVRHIDVSSESTTVAFRYYGKKDYWFRIVGDSYIIANGKKYKVTTADGIKLDENSYPQVKASSATEGIMGALYYSNFTLTFEPFDTIPETFDFKEGDGEGAFVIRNISVK
;
A
#
# COMPACT_ATOMS: atom_id res chain seq x y z
N MET A 1 14.55 85.47 3.69
CA MET A 1 14.50 85.22 5.13
C MET A 1 13.89 83.85 5.32
N ASN A 2 14.71 82.87 5.60
CA ASN A 2 14.33 81.47 5.65
C ASN A 2 14.05 80.97 7.06
N LYS A 3 12.86 80.51 7.33
CA LYS A 3 12.55 79.76 8.55
C LYS A 3 12.80 78.27 8.32
N LYS A 4 13.80 77.75 9.01
CA LYS A 4 14.03 76.31 9.11
C LYS A 4 13.05 75.70 10.12
N THR A 5 12.20 74.87 9.66
CA THR A 5 11.32 73.99 10.48
C THR A 5 12.07 72.74 10.87
N ILE A 6 12.32 72.53 12.12
CA ILE A 6 12.90 71.34 12.72
C ILE A 6 11.74 70.38 12.97
N ILE A 7 11.71 69.26 12.26
CA ILE A 7 10.79 68.13 12.51
C ILE A 7 11.51 67.21 13.50
N THR A 8 11.03 67.14 14.72
CA THR A 8 11.45 66.17 15.72
C THR A 8 10.68 64.88 15.49
N ALA A 9 11.37 63.86 14.99
CA ALA A 9 10.81 62.55 14.87
C ALA A 9 10.82 61.85 16.24
N LEU A 10 9.66 61.67 16.85
CA LEU A 10 9.47 60.80 18.00
C LEU A 10 9.54 59.33 17.51
N LEU A 11 10.64 58.65 17.82
CA LEU A 11 10.72 57.19 17.70
C LEU A 11 9.92 56.59 18.87
N ALA A 12 8.71 56.14 18.58
CA ALA A 12 7.98 55.27 19.48
C ALA A 12 8.62 53.87 19.44
N LEU A 13 9.37 53.53 20.47
CA LEU A 13 9.83 52.18 20.74
C LEU A 13 8.60 51.32 21.09
N ILE A 14 8.00 50.65 20.10
CA ILE A 14 7.05 49.58 20.37
C ILE A 14 7.89 48.36 20.81
N VAL A 15 7.96 48.16 22.11
CA VAL A 15 8.44 46.91 22.70
C VAL A 15 7.38 45.85 22.39
N ILE A 16 7.54 45.18 21.25
CA ILE A 16 6.82 43.96 20.99
C ILE A 16 7.44 42.90 21.91
N THR A 17 6.86 42.73 23.10
CA THR A 17 7.07 41.49 23.88
C THR A 17 6.41 40.37 23.14
N GLY A 18 7.00 39.96 22.00
CA GLY A 18 6.76 38.68 21.40
C GLY A 18 7.24 37.66 22.43
N TRP A 19 6.32 36.89 22.95
CA TRP A 19 6.67 35.64 23.58
C TRP A 19 7.35 34.79 22.49
N ALA A 20 8.66 34.85 22.42
CA ALA A 20 9.45 33.89 21.72
C ALA A 20 9.19 32.56 22.46
N GLN A 21 8.25 31.80 21.96
CA GLN A 21 8.12 30.39 22.30
C GLN A 21 9.46 29.81 21.93
N THR A 22 10.34 29.60 22.93
CA THR A 22 11.62 28.92 22.70
C THR A 22 11.27 27.55 22.23
N THR A 23 11.31 27.35 20.91
CA THR A 23 11.15 26.02 20.29
C THR A 23 12.19 25.15 20.95
N LYS A 24 11.72 24.18 21.72
CA LYS A 24 12.59 23.20 22.35
C LYS A 24 13.17 22.36 21.23
N THR A 25 14.48 22.31 21.12
CA THR A 25 15.19 21.62 20.04
C THR A 25 16.12 20.56 20.61
N ALA A 26 16.33 19.49 19.85
CA ALA A 26 17.45 18.57 20.00
C ALA A 26 18.51 18.86 18.92
N ILE A 27 19.76 18.61 19.17
CA ILE A 27 20.84 18.69 18.18
C ILE A 27 21.21 17.27 17.74
N VAL A 28 21.21 17.03 16.44
CA VAL A 28 21.71 15.80 15.83
C VAL A 28 22.96 16.15 15.03
N LYS A 29 24.11 15.58 15.37
CA LYS A 29 25.35 15.81 14.62
C LYS A 29 25.98 14.49 14.25
N GLY A 30 26.57 14.43 13.08
CA GLY A 30 27.19 13.21 12.57
C GLY A 30 28.52 13.45 11.91
N PHE A 31 29.36 12.42 11.94
CA PHE A 31 30.65 12.39 11.24
C PHE A 31 30.96 11.00 10.69
N SER A 32 31.33 10.95 9.43
CA SER A 32 32.06 9.83 8.83
C SER A 32 32.98 10.35 7.71
N PRO A 33 34.24 9.92 7.66
CA PRO A 33 35.15 10.32 6.58
C PRO A 33 34.75 9.76 5.21
N ALA A 34 33.87 8.77 5.17
CA ALA A 34 33.37 8.17 3.93
C ALA A 34 32.21 8.96 3.30
N LEU A 35 31.55 9.84 4.06
CA LEU A 35 30.49 10.68 3.52
C LEU A 35 31.06 11.70 2.54
N LYS A 36 30.46 11.77 1.37
CA LYS A 36 30.80 12.76 0.34
C LYS A 36 30.10 14.08 0.64
N ASP A 37 30.76 15.18 0.30
CA ASP A 37 30.13 16.49 0.25
C ASP A 37 28.91 16.42 -0.70
N SER A 38 27.88 17.17 -0.38
CA SER A 38 26.56 17.15 -1.04
C SER A 38 25.67 15.94 -0.72
N THR A 39 26.06 15.01 0.19
CA THR A 39 25.11 14.05 0.75
C THR A 39 24.04 14.82 1.55
N GLU A 40 22.79 14.61 1.21
CA GLU A 40 21.66 15.20 1.95
C GLU A 40 21.35 14.38 3.19
N VAL A 41 21.09 15.08 4.30
CA VAL A 41 20.74 14.47 5.58
C VAL A 41 19.38 15.00 6.02
N ASN A 42 18.47 14.09 6.32
CA ASN A 42 17.11 14.45 6.72
C ASN A 42 16.71 13.75 8.02
N ILE A 43 16.01 14.46 8.89
CA ILE A 43 15.28 13.89 10.04
C ILE A 43 13.79 13.93 9.75
N TYR A 44 13.16 12.78 9.93
CA TYR A 44 11.72 12.58 9.79
C TYR A 44 11.07 12.32 11.15
N ILE A 45 9.93 12.98 11.40
CA ILE A 45 9.01 12.69 12.51
C ILE A 45 7.63 12.51 11.88
N ASP A 46 6.94 11.41 12.17
CA ASP A 46 5.62 11.07 11.61
C ASP A 46 5.57 11.19 10.08
N ASN A 47 6.61 10.69 9.41
CA ASN A 47 6.82 10.72 7.95
C ASN A 47 6.99 12.13 7.33
N MET A 48 7.11 13.17 8.14
CA MET A 48 7.41 14.52 7.65
C MET A 48 8.88 14.86 7.90
N SER A 49 9.56 15.43 6.91
CA SER A 49 10.90 15.99 7.07
C SER A 49 10.80 17.25 7.93
N VAL A 50 11.44 17.23 9.10
CA VAL A 50 11.39 18.31 10.08
C VAL A 50 12.73 19.08 10.21
N ALA A 51 13.82 18.50 9.71
CA ALA A 51 15.13 19.14 9.64
C ALA A 51 15.94 18.51 8.52
N SER A 52 16.71 19.32 7.82
CA SER A 52 17.63 18.87 6.76
C SER A 52 18.95 19.63 6.84
N ASP A 53 20.02 18.97 6.36
CA ASP A 53 21.36 19.54 6.22
C ASP A 53 22.07 18.86 5.03
N THR A 54 23.20 19.43 4.62
CA THR A 54 24.06 18.87 3.58
C THR A 54 25.43 18.61 4.17
N VAL A 55 25.98 17.42 3.93
CA VAL A 55 27.32 17.04 4.43
C VAL A 55 28.39 17.95 3.84
N PHE A 56 29.26 18.43 4.73
CA PHE A 56 30.49 19.13 4.38
C PHE A 56 31.67 18.55 5.15
N SER A 57 32.74 18.15 4.46
CA SER A 57 33.92 17.52 5.05
C SER A 57 33.58 16.33 5.97
N GLY A 58 32.62 15.48 5.52
CA GLY A 58 32.17 14.30 6.24
C GLY A 58 31.31 14.59 7.48
N ARG A 59 30.82 15.83 7.69
CA ARG A 59 30.06 16.27 8.86
C ARG A 59 28.70 16.83 8.50
N PHE A 60 27.77 16.70 9.43
CA PHE A 60 26.48 17.41 9.40
C PHE A 60 26.01 17.78 10.80
N MET A 61 25.10 18.76 10.90
CA MET A 61 24.48 19.15 12.15
C MET A 61 23.07 19.70 11.92
N LEU A 62 22.08 19.09 12.56
CA LEU A 62 20.68 19.47 12.47
C LEU A 62 20.16 19.94 13.81
N SER A 63 19.37 21.01 13.80
CA SER A 63 18.54 21.46 14.93
C SER A 63 17.11 20.95 14.70
N VAL A 64 16.68 20.00 15.51
CA VAL A 64 15.40 19.30 15.34
C VAL A 64 14.40 19.82 16.37
N PRO A 65 13.25 20.37 15.96
CA PRO A 65 12.22 20.82 16.88
C PRO A 65 11.56 19.62 17.56
N VAL A 66 11.65 19.53 18.89
CA VAL A 66 11.01 18.48 19.70
C VAL A 66 10.56 19.08 21.03
N GLU A 67 9.30 18.77 21.43
CA GLU A 67 8.71 19.27 22.68
C GLU A 67 8.82 18.26 23.83
N LYS A 68 8.95 17.00 23.52
CA LYS A 68 9.03 15.85 24.43
C LYS A 68 9.92 14.76 23.84
N LEU A 69 10.09 13.66 24.56
CA LEU A 69 10.70 12.47 24.01
C LEU A 69 9.99 12.07 22.70
N THR A 70 10.73 12.01 21.61
CA THR A 70 10.19 11.81 20.26
C THR A 70 11.01 10.79 19.50
N LYS A 71 10.33 9.79 18.92
CA LYS A 71 10.91 8.89 17.92
C LYS A 71 11.09 9.65 16.61
N SER A 72 12.25 9.57 16.03
CA SER A 72 12.57 10.13 14.73
C SER A 72 13.35 9.13 13.87
N SER A 73 13.47 9.43 12.59
CA SER A 73 14.25 8.64 11.64
C SER A 73 15.27 9.53 10.94
N LEU A 74 16.53 9.11 10.95
CA LEU A 74 17.61 9.72 10.18
C LEU A 74 17.72 9.02 8.84
N PHE A 75 17.83 9.80 7.76
CA PHE A 75 18.05 9.33 6.41
C PHE A 75 19.16 10.12 5.73
N LEU A 76 20.06 9.42 5.03
CA LEU A 76 21.14 9.99 4.25
C LEU A 76 20.94 9.68 2.77
N TRP A 77 20.79 10.72 1.97
CA TRP A 77 20.64 10.59 0.52
C TRP A 77 21.96 10.95 -0.20
N GLY A 78 22.70 9.93 -0.62
CA GLY A 78 23.99 10.14 -1.29
C GLY A 78 24.55 8.86 -1.91
N LYS A 79 25.51 9.02 -2.82
CA LYS A 79 26.15 7.87 -3.46
C LYS A 79 26.86 6.98 -2.45
N GLY A 80 26.45 5.72 -2.37
CA GLY A 80 27.03 4.73 -1.46
C GLY A 80 26.36 4.73 -0.07
N CYS A 81 25.33 5.53 0.15
CA CYS A 81 24.50 5.44 1.34
C CYS A 81 23.33 4.45 1.08
N PRO A 82 23.02 3.55 2.02
CA PRO A 82 21.90 2.62 1.88
C PRO A 82 20.55 3.35 1.98
N ASN A 83 19.55 2.82 1.31
CA ASN A 83 18.18 3.30 1.42
C ASN A 83 17.54 2.78 2.71
N TYR A 84 17.96 3.27 3.84
CA TYR A 84 17.57 2.80 5.16
C TYR A 84 17.33 3.96 6.12
N LEU A 85 16.33 3.81 7.01
CA LEU A 85 15.98 4.77 8.05
C LEU A 85 16.56 4.34 9.40
N SER A 86 17.51 5.12 9.95
CA SER A 86 18.05 4.89 11.31
C SER A 86 17.12 5.49 12.35
N THR A 87 16.62 4.68 13.27
CA THR A 87 15.78 5.15 14.37
C THR A 87 16.60 5.93 15.40
N LEU A 88 16.17 7.15 15.71
CA LEU A 88 16.73 7.97 16.78
C LEU A 88 15.62 8.40 17.76
N PHE A 89 15.98 8.45 19.05
CA PHE A 89 15.15 9.02 20.09
C PHE A 89 15.72 10.36 20.52
N LEU A 90 14.92 11.42 20.38
CA LEU A 90 15.31 12.80 20.66
C LEU A 90 14.51 13.35 21.83
N SER A 91 15.16 14.16 22.67
CA SER A 91 14.51 14.92 23.75
C SER A 91 14.93 16.39 23.69
N PRO A 92 14.11 17.31 24.16
CA PRO A 92 14.45 18.74 24.20
C PRO A 92 15.77 19.00 24.94
N GLY A 93 16.63 19.82 24.32
CA GLY A 93 17.91 20.22 24.90
C GLY A 93 19.04 19.17 24.81
N VAL A 94 18.76 18.00 24.22
CA VAL A 94 19.75 16.92 24.10
C VAL A 94 20.53 17.05 22.80
N THR A 95 21.82 16.67 22.87
CA THR A 95 22.66 16.44 21.69
C THR A 95 22.84 14.94 21.47
N VAL A 96 22.52 14.46 20.27
CA VAL A 96 22.78 13.12 19.78
C VAL A 96 23.94 13.18 18.79
N SER A 97 24.99 12.38 19.03
CA SER A 97 26.18 12.36 18.19
C SER A 97 26.32 11.00 17.50
N LEU A 98 26.46 11.00 16.19
CA LEU A 98 26.66 9.81 15.39
C LEU A 98 28.08 9.80 14.84
N THR A 99 28.77 8.64 14.92
CA THR A 99 30.14 8.51 14.40
C THR A 99 30.26 7.17 13.67
N GLY A 100 30.72 7.24 12.42
CA GLY A 100 30.97 6.09 11.57
C GLY A 100 32.28 6.20 10.84
N THR A 101 32.70 5.09 10.21
CA THR A 101 33.88 4.99 9.35
C THR A 101 33.54 4.75 7.88
N ASP A 102 32.27 4.44 7.63
CA ASP A 102 31.70 4.13 6.29
C ASP A 102 30.38 4.90 6.07
N CYS A 103 29.65 4.58 5.01
CA CYS A 103 28.33 5.17 4.73
C CYS A 103 27.15 4.35 5.32
N LEU A 104 27.42 3.25 6.04
CA LEU A 104 26.39 2.39 6.62
C LEU A 104 25.84 3.00 7.93
N HIS A 105 25.21 4.17 7.81
CA HIS A 105 24.77 4.97 8.95
C HIS A 105 23.85 4.25 9.98
N PRO A 106 23.08 3.19 9.64
CA PRO A 106 22.35 2.43 10.65
C PRO A 106 23.24 1.70 11.67
N LEU A 107 24.52 1.48 11.33
CA LEU A 107 25.52 0.80 12.18
C LEU A 107 26.49 1.77 12.87
N TRP A 108 26.30 3.09 12.70
CA TRP A 108 27.17 4.05 13.35
C TRP A 108 26.99 4.04 14.88
N LYS A 109 28.06 4.35 15.57
CA LYS A 109 27.98 4.57 17.02
C LYS A 109 27.16 5.81 17.30
N VAL A 110 26.10 5.65 18.09
CA VAL A 110 25.22 6.75 18.51
C VAL A 110 25.47 7.01 20.00
N ASP A 111 25.95 8.20 20.31
CA ASP A 111 26.13 8.69 21.69
C ASP A 111 24.99 9.66 22.04
N SER A 112 24.25 9.33 23.08
CA SER A 112 23.07 10.07 23.53
C SER A 112 22.76 9.77 24.99
N PRO A 113 22.38 10.76 25.82
CA PRO A 113 21.94 10.53 27.18
C PRO A 113 20.49 10.00 27.29
N VAL A 114 19.77 9.86 26.16
CA VAL A 114 18.37 9.39 26.14
C VAL A 114 18.35 7.88 26.38
N PRO A 115 17.65 7.38 27.43
CA PRO A 115 17.61 5.94 27.75
C PRO A 115 17.09 5.08 26.59
N GLU A 116 16.05 5.54 25.90
CA GLU A 116 15.49 4.83 24.74
C GLU A 116 16.49 4.71 23.60
N GLN A 117 17.39 5.67 23.44
CA GLN A 117 18.48 5.56 22.48
C GLN A 117 19.48 4.47 22.88
N GLN A 118 19.74 4.28 24.17
CA GLN A 118 20.60 3.17 24.63
C GLN A 118 19.94 1.82 24.32
N THR A 119 18.62 1.71 24.46
CA THR A 119 17.88 0.50 24.07
C THR A 119 18.04 0.22 22.57
N ILE A 120 17.87 1.23 21.69
CA ILE A 120 18.12 1.10 20.24
C ILE A 120 19.58 0.67 19.96
N ASN A 121 20.54 1.29 20.62
CA ASN A 121 21.96 0.97 20.42
C ASN A 121 22.26 -0.51 20.72
N ARG A 122 21.73 -1.04 21.84
CA ARG A 122 21.89 -2.46 22.21
C ARG A 122 21.25 -3.40 21.20
N ILE A 123 20.07 -3.07 20.68
CA ILE A 123 19.40 -3.87 19.64
C ILE A 123 20.22 -3.84 18.34
N THR A 124 20.70 -2.66 17.94
CA THR A 124 21.52 -2.48 16.74
C THR A 124 22.85 -3.26 16.84
N GLU A 125 23.52 -3.18 17.99
CA GLU A 125 24.76 -3.92 18.25
C GLU A 125 24.54 -5.43 18.17
N HIS A 126 23.49 -5.94 18.81
CA HIS A 126 23.11 -7.35 18.76
C HIS A 126 22.84 -7.87 17.34
N ASN A 127 22.24 -7.02 16.50
CA ASN A 127 21.89 -7.34 15.13
C ASN A 127 22.95 -6.91 14.09
N SER A 128 24.09 -6.38 14.51
CA SER A 128 25.03 -5.62 13.65
C SER A 128 25.47 -6.39 12.41
N ASP A 129 25.78 -7.68 12.53
CA ASP A 129 26.21 -8.50 11.39
C ASP A 129 25.08 -8.70 10.38
N ALA A 130 23.88 -8.98 10.84
CA ALA A 130 22.72 -9.16 9.96
C ALA A 130 22.27 -7.84 9.32
N ILE A 131 22.33 -6.72 10.06
CA ILE A 131 22.09 -5.40 9.51
C ILE A 131 23.11 -5.05 8.44
N ARG A 132 24.40 -5.33 8.67
CA ARG A 132 25.45 -5.10 7.67
C ARG A 132 25.22 -5.91 6.40
N GLU A 133 24.89 -7.19 6.53
CA GLU A 133 24.55 -8.06 5.42
C GLU A 133 23.37 -7.50 4.61
N TYR A 134 22.31 -7.08 5.29
CA TYR A 134 21.13 -6.46 4.69
C TYR A 134 21.46 -5.17 3.90
N LEU A 135 22.25 -4.27 4.51
CA LEU A 135 22.63 -2.99 3.89
C LEU A 135 23.53 -3.17 2.66
N LEU A 136 24.39 -4.21 2.67
CA LEU A 136 25.23 -4.51 1.51
C LEU A 136 24.42 -5.08 0.35
N ILE A 137 23.38 -5.87 0.61
CA ILE A 137 22.43 -6.32 -0.42
C ILE A 137 21.66 -5.14 -0.96
N ASP A 138 21.17 -4.21 -0.11
CA ASP A 138 20.44 -3.01 -0.54
C ASP A 138 21.30 -2.13 -1.48
N LEU A 139 22.60 -2.03 -1.24
CA LEU A 139 23.51 -1.26 -2.08
C LEU A 139 23.86 -1.92 -3.42
N ASP A 140 23.77 -3.24 -3.52
CA ASP A 140 24.13 -4.03 -4.71
C ASP A 140 22.88 -4.36 -5.55
N ASP A 141 21.92 -5.03 -4.93
CA ASP A 141 20.68 -5.48 -5.59
C ASP A 141 19.54 -5.52 -4.55
N ALA A 142 18.82 -4.43 -4.45
CA ALA A 142 17.69 -4.26 -3.52
C ALA A 142 16.48 -5.17 -3.83
N SER A 143 16.69 -6.34 -4.45
CA SER A 143 15.62 -7.29 -4.70
C SER A 143 15.10 -7.90 -3.39
N TRP A 144 13.79 -7.88 -3.20
CA TRP A 144 13.15 -8.38 -1.99
C TRP A 144 13.48 -9.86 -1.70
N ASN A 145 13.59 -10.68 -2.72
CA ASN A 145 13.92 -12.10 -2.57
C ASN A 145 15.30 -12.35 -1.92
N LYS A 146 16.28 -11.45 -2.18
CA LYS A 146 17.59 -11.51 -1.54
C LYS A 146 17.59 -10.91 -0.14
N MET A 147 16.82 -9.85 0.06
CA MET A 147 16.75 -9.11 1.32
C MET A 147 15.93 -9.85 2.37
N LEU A 148 14.85 -10.53 1.99
CA LEU A 148 13.91 -11.17 2.92
C LEU A 148 14.57 -12.16 3.90
N PRO A 149 15.43 -13.10 3.48
CA PRO A 149 16.06 -14.04 4.41
C PRO A 149 16.89 -13.34 5.51
N VAL A 150 17.63 -12.28 5.13
CA VAL A 150 18.43 -11.51 6.08
C VAL A 150 17.54 -10.64 6.96
N HIS A 151 16.47 -10.08 6.40
CA HIS A 151 15.47 -9.36 7.18
C HIS A 151 14.84 -10.26 8.25
N MET A 152 14.48 -11.49 7.89
CA MET A 152 13.95 -12.48 8.83
C MET A 152 14.94 -12.80 9.96
N LYS A 153 16.24 -12.88 9.66
CA LYS A 153 17.30 -13.03 10.66
C LYS A 153 17.34 -11.85 11.63
N ILE A 154 17.23 -10.60 11.12
CA ILE A 154 17.17 -9.39 11.95
C ILE A 154 15.93 -9.42 12.86
N LEU A 155 14.76 -9.79 12.35
CA LEU A 155 13.54 -9.90 13.16
C LEU A 155 13.69 -10.94 14.27
N LYS A 156 14.22 -12.11 13.94
CA LYS A 156 14.48 -13.19 14.92
C LYS A 156 15.43 -12.72 16.03
N GLN A 157 16.59 -12.16 15.69
CA GLN A 157 17.55 -11.64 16.65
C GLN A 157 16.97 -10.49 17.48
N THR A 158 16.14 -9.64 16.88
CA THR A 158 15.42 -8.59 17.62
C THR A 158 14.49 -9.20 18.69
N MET A 159 13.72 -10.23 18.34
CA MET A 159 12.88 -10.92 19.32
C MET A 159 13.69 -11.60 20.43
N ASP A 160 14.88 -12.11 20.13
CA ASP A 160 15.72 -12.79 21.10
C ASP A 160 16.31 -11.84 22.15
N ILE A 161 16.64 -10.59 21.78
CA ILE A 161 17.22 -9.63 22.72
C ILE A 161 16.16 -8.87 23.55
N LEU A 162 14.96 -8.62 23.01
CA LEU A 162 13.91 -7.81 23.66
C LEU A 162 13.57 -8.25 25.09
N PRO A 163 13.52 -9.55 25.47
CA PRO A 163 13.26 -9.96 26.85
C PRO A 163 14.28 -9.45 27.86
N SER A 164 15.53 -9.19 27.45
CA SER A 164 16.62 -8.69 28.28
C SER A 164 16.66 -7.17 28.43
N LEU A 165 15.79 -6.46 27.70
CA LEU A 165 15.77 -5.01 27.65
C LEU A 165 14.64 -4.43 28.52
N PRO A 166 14.74 -3.15 28.92
CA PRO A 166 13.61 -2.42 29.50
C PRO A 166 12.42 -2.41 28.54
N VAL A 167 11.20 -2.40 29.08
CA VAL A 167 10.01 -2.09 28.30
C VAL A 167 9.87 -0.57 28.28
N ASP A 168 10.28 0.04 27.19
CA ASP A 168 10.28 1.47 26.92
C ASP A 168 9.78 1.75 25.51
N ALA A 169 9.69 3.01 25.12
CA ALA A 169 9.23 3.40 23.78
C ALA A 169 10.07 2.80 22.65
N ALA A 170 11.36 2.54 22.89
CA ALA A 170 12.27 1.97 21.90
C ALA A 170 12.05 0.47 21.70
N SER A 171 11.98 -0.30 22.78
CA SER A 171 11.72 -1.73 22.72
C SER A 171 10.32 -2.02 22.13
N LEU A 172 9.30 -1.23 22.51
CA LEU A 172 7.96 -1.33 21.94
C LEU A 172 7.93 -0.97 20.46
N THR A 173 8.69 0.06 20.03
CA THR A 173 8.83 0.38 18.59
C THR A 173 9.41 -0.79 17.79
N LYS A 174 10.39 -1.50 18.35
CA LYS A 174 10.98 -2.66 17.66
C LYS A 174 10.05 -3.87 17.66
N LEU A 175 9.34 -4.12 18.77
CA LEU A 175 8.34 -5.18 18.84
C LEU A 175 7.17 -4.90 17.89
N GLU A 176 6.71 -3.65 17.80
CA GLU A 176 5.70 -3.23 16.80
C GLU A 176 6.15 -3.54 15.38
N GLY A 177 7.41 -3.21 15.04
CA GLY A 177 7.98 -3.49 13.72
C GLY A 177 7.96 -4.99 13.38
N VAL A 178 8.33 -5.85 14.34
CA VAL A 178 8.23 -7.31 14.19
C VAL A 178 6.78 -7.78 14.01
N ALA A 179 5.87 -7.30 14.85
CA ALA A 179 4.46 -7.68 14.83
C ALA A 179 3.77 -7.24 13.52
N ARG A 180 4.07 -6.03 13.02
CA ARG A 180 3.58 -5.52 11.74
C ARG A 180 4.07 -6.37 10.57
N MET A 181 5.34 -6.78 10.58
CA MET A 181 5.88 -7.67 9.54
C MET A 181 5.20 -9.04 9.58
N ALA A 182 5.00 -9.59 10.79
CA ALA A 182 4.33 -10.87 10.97
C ALA A 182 2.87 -10.85 10.46
N LYS A 183 2.12 -9.76 10.72
CA LYS A 183 0.76 -9.56 10.19
C LYS A 183 0.72 -9.62 8.66
N ASN A 184 1.73 -9.05 8.00
CA ASN A 184 1.78 -8.94 6.54
C ASN A 184 2.34 -10.20 5.84
N MET A 185 2.67 -11.24 6.61
CA MET A 185 3.16 -12.52 6.10
C MET A 185 2.14 -13.64 6.38
N ASN A 186 1.77 -14.40 5.34
CA ASN A 186 0.84 -15.54 5.51
C ASN A 186 1.38 -16.60 6.47
N ASP A 187 2.70 -16.82 6.47
CA ASP A 187 3.38 -17.83 7.31
C ASP A 187 4.62 -17.21 7.97
N PHE A 188 4.41 -16.42 9.03
CA PHE A 188 5.54 -15.93 9.82
C PHE A 188 6.11 -17.05 10.69
N PRO A 189 7.35 -17.51 10.45
CA PRO A 189 7.88 -18.74 11.07
C PRO A 189 8.07 -18.66 12.57
N TYR A 190 8.07 -17.45 13.14
CA TYR A 190 8.31 -17.22 14.58
C TYR A 190 7.05 -16.71 15.30
N MET A 191 5.86 -16.99 14.78
CA MET A 191 4.60 -16.48 15.32
C MET A 191 4.38 -16.89 16.78
N GLN A 192 4.71 -18.14 17.15
CA GLN A 192 4.57 -18.60 18.53
C GLN A 192 5.49 -17.84 19.49
N GLN A 193 6.74 -17.62 19.12
CA GLN A 193 7.69 -16.82 19.91
C GLN A 193 7.22 -15.37 20.03
N LEU A 194 6.65 -14.80 18.96
CA LEU A 194 6.12 -13.43 18.95
C LEU A 194 4.95 -13.29 19.93
N LYS A 195 4.03 -14.26 19.97
CA LYS A 195 2.92 -14.28 20.93
C LYS A 195 3.39 -14.34 22.38
N GLU A 196 4.37 -15.18 22.67
CA GLU A 196 4.96 -15.28 24.01
C GLU A 196 5.71 -13.99 24.40
N LEU A 197 6.42 -13.38 23.46
CA LEU A 197 7.12 -12.12 23.66
C LEU A 197 6.14 -10.96 23.89
N GLU A 198 5.07 -10.86 23.13
CA GLU A 198 4.01 -9.86 23.32
C GLU A 198 3.41 -9.98 24.71
N ALA A 199 2.96 -11.18 25.12
CA ALA A 199 2.36 -11.42 26.43
C ALA A 199 3.32 -11.07 27.57
N SER A 200 4.60 -11.50 27.49
CA SER A 200 5.61 -11.20 28.50
C SER A 200 5.97 -9.71 28.55
N THR A 201 5.95 -9.02 27.41
CA THR A 201 6.20 -7.58 27.34
C THR A 201 5.05 -6.81 27.95
N ALA A 202 3.80 -7.16 27.63
CA ALA A 202 2.61 -6.54 28.22
C ALA A 202 2.58 -6.70 29.76
N ALA A 203 2.97 -7.87 30.27
CA ALA A 203 3.03 -8.13 31.73
C ALA A 203 4.11 -7.30 32.46
N ARG A 204 5.18 -6.89 31.77
CA ARG A 204 6.30 -6.11 32.33
C ARG A 204 6.19 -4.61 32.07
N ALA A 205 5.28 -4.20 31.18
CA ALA A 205 5.20 -2.80 30.73
C ALA A 205 4.78 -1.89 31.88
N PRO A 206 5.46 -0.74 32.05
CA PRO A 206 5.00 0.29 32.96
C PRO A 206 3.72 0.94 32.42
N LYS A 207 2.97 1.64 33.32
CA LYS A 207 1.79 2.42 32.91
C LYS A 207 2.17 3.49 31.88
N GLY A 208 1.25 3.77 30.96
CA GLY A 208 1.39 4.80 29.94
C GLY A 208 1.70 4.28 28.53
N PHE A 209 1.84 2.94 28.36
CA PHE A 209 2.06 2.29 27.06
C PHE A 209 0.84 1.47 26.58
N GLU A 210 -0.32 1.71 27.14
CA GLU A 210 -1.53 0.94 26.84
C GLU A 210 -1.90 1.00 25.36
N LYS A 211 -1.67 2.15 24.71
CA LYS A 211 -1.96 2.36 23.30
C LYS A 211 -1.00 1.58 22.39
N GLU A 212 0.29 1.64 22.68
CA GLU A 212 1.32 0.92 21.94
C GLU A 212 1.14 -0.60 22.07
N LEU A 213 0.85 -1.08 23.29
CA LEU A 213 0.57 -2.49 23.55
C LEU A 213 -0.69 -2.96 22.82
N ALA A 214 -1.79 -2.18 22.84
CA ALA A 214 -3.01 -2.52 22.12
C ALA A 214 -2.77 -2.61 20.60
N MET A 215 -1.92 -1.73 20.04
CA MET A 215 -1.55 -1.77 18.63
C MET A 215 -0.70 -3.01 18.30
N ILE A 216 0.29 -3.33 19.13
CA ILE A 216 1.10 -4.55 18.98
C ILE A 216 0.20 -5.78 19.05
N HIS A 217 -0.71 -5.84 20.05
CA HIS A 217 -1.66 -6.93 20.21
C HIS A 217 -2.53 -7.13 18.95
N ALA A 218 -3.03 -6.03 18.36
CA ALA A 218 -3.83 -6.09 17.13
C ALA A 218 -3.04 -6.60 15.92
N PHE A 219 -1.72 -6.42 15.87
CA PHE A 219 -0.89 -7.03 14.84
C PHE A 219 -0.58 -8.51 15.10
N VAL A 220 -0.40 -8.90 16.36
CA VAL A 220 -0.13 -10.31 16.74
C VAL A 220 -1.41 -11.17 16.66
N TYR A 221 -2.56 -10.58 16.95
CA TYR A 221 -3.87 -11.22 16.93
C TYR A 221 -4.82 -10.40 16.03
N PRO A 222 -4.58 -10.39 14.72
CA PRO A 222 -5.43 -9.62 13.82
C PRO A 222 -6.87 -10.12 13.87
N ALA A 223 -7.82 -9.19 13.83
CA ALA A 223 -9.22 -9.54 13.67
C ALA A 223 -9.41 -10.34 12.38
N HIS A 224 -10.47 -11.16 12.33
CA HIS A 224 -10.84 -11.86 11.11
C HIS A 224 -11.11 -10.85 10.00
N VAL A 225 -10.50 -11.07 8.84
CA VAL A 225 -10.72 -10.29 7.62
C VAL A 225 -11.54 -11.15 6.67
N GLN A 226 -12.69 -10.62 6.24
CA GLN A 226 -13.60 -11.30 5.33
C GLN A 226 -12.91 -11.75 4.05
N GLN A 227 -13.09 -13.01 3.68
CA GLN A 227 -12.48 -13.62 2.50
C GLN A 227 -13.47 -13.75 1.35
N VAL A 228 -12.95 -14.04 0.14
CA VAL A 228 -13.79 -14.34 -1.03
C VAL A 228 -14.72 -15.51 -0.71
N GLY A 229 -16.01 -15.36 -1.00
CA GLY A 229 -17.08 -16.30 -0.67
C GLY A 229 -17.81 -16.01 0.64
N GLU A 230 -17.22 -15.20 1.55
CA GLU A 230 -17.88 -14.81 2.79
C GLU A 230 -18.86 -13.64 2.59
N GLU A 231 -19.75 -13.44 3.53
CA GLU A 231 -20.72 -12.34 3.53
C GLU A 231 -20.03 -11.02 3.90
N PHE A 232 -20.56 -9.92 3.40
CA PHE A 232 -20.08 -8.58 3.78
C PHE A 232 -20.41 -8.29 5.25
N VAL A 233 -19.63 -7.38 5.84
CA VAL A 233 -19.91 -6.85 7.19
C VAL A 233 -20.60 -5.51 7.02
N ASP A 234 -21.83 -5.42 7.53
CA ASP A 234 -22.59 -4.18 7.49
C ASP A 234 -21.99 -3.14 8.46
N ALA A 235 -21.92 -1.90 8.00
CA ALA A 235 -21.27 -0.80 8.73
C ALA A 235 -22.06 0.49 8.58
N GLU A 236 -21.96 1.34 9.60
CA GLU A 236 -22.47 2.71 9.54
C GLU A 236 -21.40 3.63 8.95
N LEU A 237 -21.79 4.42 7.98
CA LEU A 237 -20.98 5.36 7.23
C LEU A 237 -21.72 6.69 7.12
N PHE A 238 -21.03 7.78 6.80
CA PHE A 238 -21.67 9.06 6.53
C PHE A 238 -21.20 9.63 5.19
N ASP A 239 -22.08 10.37 4.53
CA ASP A 239 -21.81 11.05 3.28
C ASP A 239 -21.13 12.42 3.50
N MET A 240 -20.80 13.12 2.41
CA MET A 240 -20.20 14.44 2.46
C MET A 240 -21.10 15.50 3.12
N GLN A 241 -22.42 15.30 3.12
CA GLN A 241 -23.40 16.15 3.78
C GLN A 241 -23.54 15.87 5.27
N GLY A 242 -23.05 14.70 5.71
CA GLY A 242 -23.12 14.22 7.10
C GLY A 242 -24.34 13.35 7.38
N ASN A 243 -25.07 12.92 6.35
CA ASN A 243 -26.16 11.95 6.51
C ASN A 243 -25.56 10.57 6.78
N THR A 244 -26.16 9.84 7.71
CA THR A 244 -25.75 8.49 8.06
C THR A 244 -26.40 7.47 7.12
N HIS A 245 -25.64 6.49 6.70
CA HIS A 245 -26.02 5.38 5.81
C HIS A 245 -25.53 4.06 6.39
N ARG A 246 -26.20 2.98 6.03
CA ARG A 246 -25.69 1.64 6.24
C ARG A 246 -25.14 1.07 4.94
N LEU A 247 -24.06 0.30 5.03
CA LEU A 247 -23.48 -0.34 3.83
C LEU A 247 -24.51 -1.28 3.15
N SER A 248 -25.37 -1.91 3.93
CA SER A 248 -26.49 -2.75 3.46
C SER A 248 -27.47 -2.02 2.53
N GLU A 249 -27.61 -0.70 2.62
CA GLU A 249 -28.47 0.09 1.72
C GLU A 249 -28.01 0.04 0.26
N ALA A 250 -26.74 -0.30 0.02
CA ALA A 250 -26.19 -0.41 -1.33
C ALA A 250 -26.78 -1.57 -2.14
N PHE A 251 -27.34 -2.59 -1.48
CA PHE A 251 -27.93 -3.77 -2.11
C PHE A 251 -29.42 -3.67 -2.39
N ALA A 252 -30.07 -2.57 -2.02
CA ALA A 252 -31.52 -2.40 -2.13
C ALA A 252 -32.05 -2.60 -3.57
N ASP A 253 -31.24 -2.30 -4.59
CA ASP A 253 -31.60 -2.42 -6.00
C ASP A 253 -31.13 -3.74 -6.64
N GLY A 254 -30.57 -4.68 -5.88
CA GLY A 254 -30.09 -5.96 -6.37
C GLY A 254 -28.86 -5.85 -7.31
N ARG A 255 -28.06 -4.81 -7.16
CA ARG A 255 -26.86 -4.56 -7.95
C ARG A 255 -25.61 -5.18 -7.29
N TYR A 256 -24.56 -5.44 -8.10
CA TYR A 256 -23.22 -5.64 -7.58
C TYR A 256 -22.74 -4.37 -6.87
N VAL A 257 -21.89 -4.50 -5.87
CA VAL A 257 -21.31 -3.36 -5.14
C VAL A 257 -19.80 -3.45 -5.17
N LEU A 258 -19.15 -2.40 -5.69
CA LEU A 258 -17.70 -2.23 -5.63
C LEU A 258 -17.37 -1.27 -4.48
N LEU A 259 -16.72 -1.77 -3.42
CA LEU A 259 -16.12 -0.94 -2.41
C LEU A 259 -14.74 -0.47 -2.87
N ASP A 260 -14.51 0.84 -2.81
CA ASP A 260 -13.26 1.51 -3.18
C ASP A 260 -12.71 2.22 -1.95
N PHE A 261 -11.71 1.64 -1.30
CA PHE A 261 -11.01 2.26 -0.17
C PHE A 261 -9.91 3.18 -0.68
N TRP A 262 -10.04 4.47 -0.44
CA TRP A 262 -9.20 5.48 -1.06
C TRP A 262 -8.86 6.67 -0.13
N SER A 263 -7.85 7.49 -0.51
CA SER A 263 -7.54 8.75 0.17
C SER A 263 -7.08 9.84 -0.82
N LEU A 264 -7.08 11.09 -0.38
CA LEU A 264 -6.68 12.26 -1.15
C LEU A 264 -5.22 12.21 -1.62
N GLY A 265 -4.33 11.63 -0.79
CA GLY A 265 -2.92 11.48 -1.07
C GLY A 265 -2.56 10.27 -1.94
N CYS A 266 -3.53 9.42 -2.25
CA CYS A 266 -3.33 8.18 -2.98
C CYS A 266 -3.20 8.39 -4.50
N GLY A 267 -1.99 8.37 -5.03
CA GLY A 267 -1.73 8.50 -6.47
C GLY A 267 -2.40 7.41 -7.31
N PRO A 268 -2.24 6.11 -6.99
CA PRO A 268 -2.91 5.02 -7.72
C PRO A 268 -4.45 5.11 -7.69
N CYS A 269 -5.06 5.62 -6.61
CA CYS A 269 -6.51 5.86 -6.56
C CYS A 269 -6.95 6.89 -7.60
N ARG A 270 -6.16 7.95 -7.78
CA ARG A 270 -6.41 8.96 -8.83
C ARG A 270 -6.22 8.41 -10.23
N MET A 271 -5.30 7.47 -10.42
CA MET A 271 -5.10 6.80 -11.71
C MET A 271 -6.25 5.86 -12.07
N ALA A 272 -6.89 5.25 -11.08
CA ALA A 272 -8.03 4.34 -11.25
C ALA A 272 -9.33 5.07 -11.61
N GLU A 273 -9.51 6.29 -11.11
CA GLU A 273 -10.77 7.04 -11.17
C GLU A 273 -11.36 7.21 -12.59
N PRO A 274 -10.58 7.52 -13.65
CA PRO A 274 -11.14 7.63 -15.00
C PRO A 274 -11.78 6.32 -15.50
N GLU A 275 -11.15 5.17 -15.25
CA GLU A 275 -11.70 3.87 -15.63
C GLU A 275 -12.95 3.52 -14.80
N MET A 276 -12.94 3.83 -13.50
CA MET A 276 -14.10 3.69 -12.63
C MET A 276 -15.29 4.54 -13.11
N ARG A 277 -15.05 5.77 -13.59
CA ARG A 277 -16.10 6.60 -14.23
C ARG A 277 -16.69 5.93 -15.44
N GLU A 278 -15.87 5.32 -16.26
CA GLU A 278 -16.29 4.60 -17.45
C GLU A 278 -17.24 3.46 -17.10
N ILE A 279 -16.84 2.59 -16.17
CA ILE A 279 -17.68 1.46 -15.76
C ILE A 279 -18.95 1.94 -15.05
N TYR A 280 -18.87 2.99 -14.24
CA TYR A 280 -20.04 3.52 -13.55
C TYR A 280 -21.07 4.09 -14.53
N ALA A 281 -20.62 4.80 -15.57
CA ALA A 281 -21.50 5.30 -16.62
C ALA A 281 -22.16 4.16 -17.44
N TRP A 282 -21.38 3.13 -17.73
CA TRP A 282 -21.82 1.99 -18.52
C TRP A 282 -22.71 1.01 -17.74
N MET A 283 -22.39 0.76 -16.46
CA MET A 283 -22.97 -0.33 -15.69
C MET A 283 -23.81 0.10 -14.50
N LYS A 284 -24.16 1.38 -14.38
CA LYS A 284 -24.90 1.89 -13.20
C LYS A 284 -26.19 1.15 -12.87
N ASP A 285 -26.80 0.46 -13.84
CA ASP A 285 -27.99 -0.38 -13.63
C ASP A 285 -27.65 -1.76 -13.03
N ARG A 286 -26.39 -2.16 -13.03
CA ARG A 286 -25.89 -3.45 -12.52
C ARG A 286 -24.85 -3.31 -11.42
N LEU A 287 -24.11 -2.21 -11.38
CA LEU A 287 -23.02 -1.98 -10.44
C LEU A 287 -23.23 -0.66 -9.70
N GLU A 288 -23.17 -0.70 -8.39
CA GLU A 288 -22.99 0.47 -7.54
C GLU A 288 -21.52 0.56 -7.12
N ILE A 289 -20.98 1.78 -7.05
CA ILE A 289 -19.67 2.02 -6.46
C ILE A 289 -19.84 2.81 -5.18
N ILE A 290 -19.14 2.38 -4.13
CA ILE A 290 -19.06 3.09 -2.85
C ILE A 290 -17.61 3.39 -2.57
N GLY A 291 -17.20 4.64 -2.75
CA GLY A 291 -15.91 5.13 -2.29
C GLY A 291 -15.94 5.29 -0.78
N ILE A 292 -15.01 4.63 -0.08
CA ILE A 292 -14.85 4.73 1.38
C ILE A 292 -13.57 5.50 1.64
N ASN A 293 -13.73 6.79 1.97
CA ASN A 293 -12.61 7.70 2.17
C ASN A 293 -11.95 7.52 3.54
N GLN A 294 -10.62 7.52 3.55
CA GLN A 294 -9.77 7.31 4.72
C GLN A 294 -9.02 8.57 5.19
N ASP A 295 -9.43 9.75 4.74
CA ASP A 295 -8.82 11.00 5.19
C ASP A 295 -9.52 11.58 6.42
N ASN A 296 -8.94 12.63 6.97
CA ASN A 296 -9.63 13.48 7.92
C ASN A 296 -10.91 14.04 7.29
N THR A 297 -12.01 14.00 8.03
CA THR A 297 -13.36 14.37 7.56
C THR A 297 -13.41 15.78 6.94
N SER A 298 -12.74 16.77 7.55
CA SER A 298 -12.73 18.14 7.03
C SER A 298 -11.95 18.21 5.72
N ALA A 299 -10.75 17.61 5.66
CA ALA A 299 -9.94 17.59 4.45
C ALA A 299 -10.67 16.92 3.29
N TRP A 300 -11.34 15.78 3.54
CA TRP A 300 -12.14 15.06 2.56
C TRP A 300 -13.32 15.91 2.04
N LYS A 301 -14.11 16.52 2.94
CA LYS A 301 -15.29 17.31 2.57
C LYS A 301 -14.95 18.61 1.81
N GLU A 302 -13.81 19.21 2.11
CA GLU A 302 -13.39 20.47 1.50
C GLU A 302 -12.68 20.29 0.15
N ASN A 303 -12.18 19.09 -0.14
CA ASN A 303 -11.36 18.83 -1.33
C ASN A 303 -12.18 18.81 -2.62
N ASP A 304 -11.68 19.50 -3.65
CA ASP A 304 -12.37 19.62 -4.95
C ASP A 304 -12.43 18.31 -5.74
N TRP A 305 -11.49 17.40 -5.54
CA TRP A 305 -11.53 16.09 -6.17
C TRP A 305 -12.61 15.21 -5.55
N SER A 306 -12.71 15.19 -4.21
CA SER A 306 -13.78 14.48 -3.49
C SER A 306 -15.16 14.88 -3.97
N LYS A 307 -15.38 16.19 -4.18
CA LYS A 307 -16.66 16.76 -4.67
C LYS A 307 -17.00 16.38 -6.10
N LYS A 308 -16.02 15.95 -6.89
CA LYS A 308 -16.19 15.54 -8.30
C LYS A 308 -16.44 14.05 -8.48
N ILE A 309 -16.30 13.24 -7.43
CA ILE A 309 -16.65 11.81 -7.48
C ILE A 309 -18.15 11.68 -7.75
N ILE A 310 -18.52 10.84 -8.73
CA ILE A 310 -19.89 10.73 -9.25
C ILE A 310 -20.69 9.57 -8.66
N TRP A 311 -20.04 8.70 -7.92
CA TRP A 311 -20.66 7.58 -7.17
C TRP A 311 -20.81 7.94 -5.70
N LYS A 312 -21.40 7.04 -4.91
CA LYS A 312 -21.54 7.22 -3.47
C LYS A 312 -20.14 7.35 -2.84
N ASN A 313 -19.93 8.44 -2.10
CA ASN A 313 -18.64 8.77 -1.51
C ASN A 313 -18.84 8.97 0.00
N TRP A 314 -18.49 7.95 0.77
CA TRP A 314 -18.76 7.83 2.18
C TRP A 314 -17.48 7.73 3.01
N SER A 315 -17.59 7.85 4.33
CA SER A 315 -16.51 7.66 5.29
C SER A 315 -17.07 7.17 6.63
N ASP A 316 -16.28 6.45 7.39
CA ASP A 316 -16.55 6.13 8.79
C ASP A 316 -15.85 7.07 9.78
N GLY A 317 -15.06 8.03 9.29
CA GLY A 317 -14.31 9.00 10.08
C GLY A 317 -13.13 8.41 10.86
N LYS A 318 -12.79 7.14 10.68
CA LYS A 318 -11.72 6.46 11.44
C LYS A 318 -10.35 6.52 10.76
N MET A 319 -10.27 7.09 9.58
CA MET A 319 -9.02 7.34 8.86
C MET A 319 -8.19 6.07 8.61
N GLY A 320 -8.84 4.96 8.22
CA GLY A 320 -8.17 3.68 8.00
C GLY A 320 -7.58 3.06 9.28
N LYS A 321 -8.17 3.34 10.45
CA LYS A 321 -7.67 2.84 11.74
C LYS A 321 -8.76 2.08 12.51
N GLY A 322 -8.94 0.79 12.16
CA GLY A 322 -9.97 -0.04 12.80
C GLY A 322 -11.39 0.38 12.42
N GLY A 323 -11.55 0.87 11.20
CA GLY A 323 -12.82 1.19 10.58
C GLY A 323 -13.36 0.04 9.73
N VAL A 324 -14.21 0.40 8.75
CA VAL A 324 -14.81 -0.56 7.81
C VAL A 324 -13.75 -1.33 7.02
N GLU A 325 -12.64 -0.68 6.67
CA GLU A 325 -11.52 -1.32 5.97
C GLU A 325 -10.95 -2.52 6.74
N SER A 326 -10.94 -2.47 8.07
CA SER A 326 -10.41 -3.57 8.91
C SER A 326 -11.16 -4.90 8.76
N HIS A 327 -12.40 -4.85 8.25
CA HIS A 327 -13.17 -6.05 7.94
C HIS A 327 -12.79 -6.68 6.60
N TYR A 328 -12.16 -5.93 5.70
CA TYR A 328 -11.91 -6.36 4.32
C TYR A 328 -10.45 -6.33 3.93
N CYS A 329 -9.69 -5.33 4.39
CA CYS A 329 -8.32 -5.10 3.96
C CYS A 329 -7.36 -5.91 4.81
N ASP A 330 -6.71 -6.90 4.21
CA ASP A 330 -5.67 -7.72 4.83
C ASP A 330 -4.29 -7.08 4.72
N GLN A 331 -4.16 -6.00 3.93
CA GLN A 331 -2.95 -5.20 3.76
C GLN A 331 -3.21 -3.74 4.11
N ASP A 332 -2.25 -3.10 4.77
CA ASP A 332 -2.31 -1.67 5.12
C ASP A 332 -1.94 -0.80 3.90
N ALA A 333 -2.67 -0.97 2.78
CA ALA A 333 -2.40 -0.30 1.52
C ALA A 333 -3.69 0.07 0.79
N ILE A 334 -3.68 1.20 0.09
CA ILE A 334 -4.75 1.70 -0.77
C ILE A 334 -4.21 2.06 -2.17
N PRO A 335 -5.05 2.00 -3.23
CA PRO A 335 -6.46 1.64 -3.22
C PRO A 335 -6.65 0.17 -2.85
N TYR A 336 -7.71 -0.14 -2.16
CA TYR A 336 -8.14 -1.49 -1.91
C TYR A 336 -9.57 -1.65 -2.41
N TYR A 337 -9.84 -2.73 -3.14
CA TYR A 337 -11.14 -2.95 -3.77
C TYR A 337 -11.78 -4.25 -3.29
N VAL A 338 -13.09 -4.22 -3.10
CA VAL A 338 -13.88 -5.41 -2.77
C VAL A 338 -15.13 -5.42 -3.64
N LEU A 339 -15.27 -6.41 -4.51
CA LEU A 339 -16.48 -6.62 -5.28
C LEU A 339 -17.43 -7.57 -4.53
N LEU A 340 -18.64 -7.11 -4.35
CA LEU A 340 -19.72 -7.85 -3.68
C LEU A 340 -20.80 -8.23 -4.70
N SER A 341 -21.33 -9.45 -4.58
CA SER A 341 -22.51 -9.87 -5.33
C SER A 341 -23.79 -9.19 -4.83
N PRO A 342 -24.89 -9.25 -5.59
CA PRO A 342 -26.18 -8.69 -5.17
C PRO A 342 -26.73 -9.26 -3.85
N ASP A 343 -26.34 -10.46 -3.47
CA ASP A 343 -26.66 -11.10 -2.18
C ASP A 343 -25.63 -10.84 -1.07
N GLY A 344 -24.67 -9.92 -1.32
CA GLY A 344 -23.71 -9.46 -0.31
C GLY A 344 -22.49 -10.36 -0.09
N ARG A 345 -22.21 -11.33 -0.98
CA ARG A 345 -21.00 -12.16 -0.88
C ARG A 345 -19.81 -11.51 -1.56
N ILE A 346 -18.64 -11.64 -0.97
CA ILE A 346 -17.40 -11.16 -1.55
C ILE A 346 -17.04 -12.06 -2.73
N LEU A 347 -16.99 -11.45 -3.92
CA LEU A 347 -16.60 -12.14 -5.15
C LEU A 347 -15.11 -11.98 -5.46
N TRP A 348 -14.55 -10.82 -5.08
CA TRP A 348 -13.18 -10.48 -5.40
C TRP A 348 -12.67 -9.40 -4.45
N LYS A 349 -11.36 -9.46 -4.17
CA LYS A 349 -10.61 -8.46 -3.41
C LYS A 349 -9.30 -8.17 -4.11
N ASN A 350 -8.84 -6.94 -4.11
CA ASN A 350 -7.54 -6.58 -4.63
C ASN A 350 -6.96 -5.29 -4.04
N VAL A 351 -5.63 -5.24 -3.95
CA VAL A 351 -4.87 -4.06 -3.57
C VAL A 351 -4.13 -3.49 -4.78
N GLY A 352 -4.10 -2.16 -4.88
CA GLY A 352 -3.49 -1.46 -6.01
C GLY A 352 -4.41 -1.32 -7.21
N TYR A 353 -3.88 -0.75 -8.28
CA TYR A 353 -4.61 -0.52 -9.53
C TYR A 353 -3.78 -0.96 -10.72
N GLY A 354 -4.41 -1.69 -11.64
CA GLY A 354 -3.89 -2.06 -12.94
C GLY A 354 -4.82 -1.60 -14.06
N ILE A 355 -4.24 -1.11 -15.14
CA ILE A 355 -4.98 -0.60 -16.29
C ILE A 355 -5.86 -1.71 -16.89
N GLY A 356 -7.13 -1.40 -17.16
CA GLY A 356 -8.09 -2.32 -17.73
C GLY A 356 -8.79 -3.24 -16.73
N TRP A 357 -8.45 -3.18 -15.45
CA TRP A 357 -9.03 -4.07 -14.44
C TRP A 357 -10.54 -3.89 -14.28
N PHE A 358 -10.99 -2.64 -14.17
CA PHE A 358 -12.42 -2.39 -13.95
C PHE A 358 -13.27 -2.66 -15.18
N LEU A 359 -12.75 -2.34 -16.37
CA LEU A 359 -13.45 -2.67 -17.61
C LEU A 359 -13.51 -4.18 -17.84
N GLY A 360 -12.42 -4.90 -17.57
CA GLY A 360 -12.43 -6.38 -17.61
C GLY A 360 -13.37 -6.99 -16.58
N MET A 361 -13.41 -6.46 -15.36
CA MET A 361 -14.37 -6.86 -14.33
C MET A 361 -15.82 -6.60 -14.81
N ALA A 362 -16.09 -5.44 -15.39
CA ALA A 362 -17.41 -5.07 -15.89
C ALA A 362 -17.84 -5.97 -17.06
N GLU A 363 -16.95 -6.36 -17.97
CA GLU A 363 -17.19 -7.36 -19.00
C GLU A 363 -17.52 -8.72 -18.39
N ALA A 364 -16.77 -9.14 -17.35
CA ALA A 364 -17.02 -10.41 -16.67
C ALA A 364 -18.41 -10.46 -15.99
N ILE A 365 -18.86 -9.34 -15.41
CA ILE A 365 -20.22 -9.22 -14.84
C ILE A 365 -21.30 -9.23 -15.94
N SER A 366 -21.01 -8.70 -17.12
CA SER A 366 -21.96 -8.54 -18.23
C SER A 366 -22.05 -9.75 -19.16
N GLY A 367 -20.97 -10.53 -19.25
CA GLY A 367 -20.84 -11.70 -20.09
C GLY A 367 -21.31 -13.01 -19.43
N PRO A 368 -20.84 -14.16 -19.92
CA PRO A 368 -21.03 -15.44 -19.24
C PRO A 368 -20.52 -15.37 -17.82
N LYS A 369 -21.20 -16.01 -16.87
CA LYS A 369 -20.73 -16.07 -15.48
C LYS A 369 -19.30 -16.64 -15.46
N GLN A 370 -18.37 -15.91 -14.84
CA GLN A 370 -16.95 -16.23 -14.84
C GLN A 370 -16.23 -15.56 -13.66
N ASP A 371 -15.09 -16.11 -13.30
CA ASP A 371 -14.16 -15.51 -12.33
C ASP A 371 -12.83 -15.18 -13.03
N ASN A 372 -12.66 -13.91 -13.39
CA ASN A 372 -11.43 -13.36 -13.98
C ASN A 372 -10.55 -12.64 -12.96
N SER A 373 -10.76 -12.87 -11.66
CA SER A 373 -10.06 -12.17 -10.56
C SER A 373 -8.54 -12.29 -10.62
N ALA A 374 -8.03 -13.37 -11.19
CA ALA A 374 -6.60 -13.57 -11.40
C ALA A 374 -5.99 -12.66 -12.49
N ASN A 375 -6.80 -12.25 -13.49
CA ASN A 375 -6.36 -11.43 -14.63
C ASN A 375 -7.49 -10.49 -15.09
N LEU A 376 -7.74 -9.45 -14.32
CA LEU A 376 -8.90 -8.55 -14.49
C LEU A 376 -8.97 -7.84 -15.85
N SER A 377 -7.85 -7.71 -16.55
CA SER A 377 -7.83 -7.09 -17.90
C SER A 377 -8.34 -8.01 -19.01
N LEU A 378 -8.62 -9.28 -18.71
CA LEU A 378 -9.10 -10.27 -19.67
C LEU A 378 -10.47 -10.80 -19.24
N ALA A 379 -11.43 -10.85 -20.17
CA ALA A 379 -12.75 -11.42 -19.92
C ALA A 379 -13.25 -12.23 -21.11
N VAL A 380 -14.03 -13.29 -20.83
CA VAL A 380 -14.79 -14.03 -21.83
C VAL A 380 -16.07 -13.26 -22.14
N ARG A 381 -16.38 -13.10 -23.43
CA ARG A 381 -17.57 -12.40 -23.91
C ARG A 381 -18.64 -13.32 -24.46
N HIS A 382 -18.22 -14.42 -25.09
CA HIS A 382 -19.14 -15.35 -25.74
C HIS A 382 -18.50 -16.72 -25.86
N ILE A 383 -19.33 -17.76 -25.88
CA ILE A 383 -18.92 -19.16 -26.00
C ILE A 383 -19.85 -19.85 -26.99
N ASP A 384 -19.27 -20.56 -27.96
CA ASP A 384 -19.96 -21.44 -28.85
C ASP A 384 -19.41 -22.86 -28.69
N VAL A 385 -20.30 -23.83 -28.43
CA VAL A 385 -19.95 -25.22 -28.26
C VAL A 385 -20.63 -26.06 -29.37
N SER A 386 -19.83 -26.80 -30.10
CA SER A 386 -20.28 -27.73 -31.11
C SER A 386 -19.68 -29.13 -30.92
N SER A 387 -20.10 -30.08 -31.72
CA SER A 387 -19.50 -31.42 -31.78
C SER A 387 -18.08 -31.43 -32.36
N GLU A 388 -17.67 -30.36 -33.03
CA GLU A 388 -16.37 -30.26 -33.72
C GLU A 388 -15.38 -29.41 -32.98
N SER A 389 -15.84 -28.43 -32.19
CA SER A 389 -14.97 -27.49 -31.47
C SER A 389 -15.71 -26.76 -30.35
N THR A 390 -14.93 -26.20 -29.41
CA THR A 390 -15.38 -25.18 -28.45
C THR A 390 -14.69 -23.85 -28.78
N THR A 391 -15.47 -22.82 -29.10
CA THR A 391 -14.97 -21.52 -29.48
C THR A 391 -15.28 -20.51 -28.38
N VAL A 392 -14.28 -19.77 -27.92
CA VAL A 392 -14.39 -18.79 -26.84
C VAL A 392 -13.90 -17.43 -27.32
N ALA A 393 -14.76 -16.44 -27.26
CA ALA A 393 -14.44 -15.05 -27.60
C ALA A 393 -14.01 -14.27 -26.37
N PHE A 394 -12.86 -13.62 -26.45
CA PHE A 394 -12.24 -12.85 -25.39
C PHE A 394 -12.17 -11.36 -25.73
N ARG A 395 -12.08 -10.53 -24.69
CA ARG A 395 -11.63 -9.15 -24.80
C ARG A 395 -10.52 -8.91 -23.78
N TYR A 396 -9.41 -8.34 -24.27
CA TYR A 396 -8.29 -7.87 -23.45
C TYR A 396 -8.24 -6.36 -23.45
N TYR A 397 -8.11 -5.73 -22.27
CA TYR A 397 -7.90 -4.31 -22.08
C TYR A 397 -6.46 -4.01 -21.69
N GLY A 398 -5.87 -2.96 -22.26
CA GLY A 398 -4.51 -2.54 -21.96
C GLY A 398 -4.13 -1.23 -22.66
N LYS A 399 -2.89 -0.78 -22.50
CA LYS A 399 -2.36 0.36 -23.25
C LYS A 399 -2.01 -0.04 -24.68
N LYS A 400 -2.12 0.90 -25.63
CA LYS A 400 -1.80 0.69 -27.03
C LYS A 400 -0.40 0.08 -27.27
N ASP A 401 0.58 0.57 -26.51
CA ASP A 401 1.98 0.17 -26.67
C ASP A 401 2.42 -0.96 -25.72
N TYR A 402 1.48 -1.50 -24.92
CA TYR A 402 1.73 -2.63 -24.02
C TYR A 402 1.25 -3.91 -24.70
N TRP A 403 2.18 -4.84 -24.90
CA TRP A 403 1.87 -6.10 -25.51
C TRP A 403 1.24 -7.09 -24.53
N PHE A 404 0.43 -7.96 -25.04
CA PHE A 404 0.01 -9.22 -24.42
C PHE A 404 0.27 -10.37 -25.37
N ARG A 405 0.30 -11.57 -24.88
CA ARG A 405 0.54 -12.76 -25.69
C ARG A 405 -0.34 -13.90 -25.19
N ILE A 406 -0.86 -14.70 -26.11
CA ILE A 406 -1.52 -15.97 -25.81
C ILE A 406 -0.65 -17.06 -26.40
N VAL A 407 -0.24 -18.02 -25.58
CA VAL A 407 0.66 -19.09 -26.01
C VAL A 407 -0.09 -20.26 -26.67
N GLY A 408 0.57 -20.96 -27.58
CA GLY A 408 0.02 -22.14 -28.29
C GLY A 408 -0.26 -23.31 -27.35
N ASP A 409 0.28 -23.33 -26.14
CA ASP A 409 -0.01 -24.33 -25.11
C ASP A 409 -1.26 -23.98 -24.26
N SER A 410 -2.04 -22.95 -24.63
CA SER A 410 -3.29 -22.59 -23.96
C SER A 410 -4.31 -23.72 -24.01
N TYR A 411 -5.10 -23.84 -22.95
CA TYR A 411 -6.11 -24.88 -22.85
C TYR A 411 -7.29 -24.46 -21.98
N ILE A 412 -8.40 -25.17 -22.14
CA ILE A 412 -9.52 -25.15 -21.19
C ILE A 412 -9.57 -26.45 -20.41
N ILE A 413 -10.04 -26.37 -19.16
CA ILE A 413 -10.20 -27.53 -18.27
C ILE A 413 -11.68 -27.69 -17.95
N ALA A 414 -12.21 -28.88 -18.25
CA ALA A 414 -13.56 -29.26 -17.88
C ALA A 414 -13.58 -30.73 -17.40
N ASN A 415 -14.26 -31.00 -16.30
CA ASN A 415 -14.36 -32.33 -15.70
C ASN A 415 -12.99 -33.01 -15.50
N GLY A 416 -11.95 -32.24 -15.16
CA GLY A 416 -10.58 -32.71 -14.93
C GLY A 416 -9.77 -32.99 -16.18
N LYS A 417 -10.34 -32.83 -17.40
CA LYS A 417 -9.66 -33.03 -18.69
C LYS A 417 -9.26 -31.70 -19.29
N LYS A 418 -8.06 -31.67 -19.91
CA LYS A 418 -7.56 -30.51 -20.69
C LYS A 418 -7.98 -30.66 -22.14
N TYR A 419 -8.46 -29.56 -22.73
CA TYR A 419 -8.80 -29.43 -24.15
C TYR A 419 -7.92 -28.31 -24.71
N LYS A 420 -7.04 -28.62 -25.64
CA LYS A 420 -6.03 -27.71 -26.15
C LYS A 420 -6.60 -26.71 -27.14
N VAL A 421 -5.99 -25.54 -27.23
CA VAL A 421 -6.25 -24.61 -28.31
C VAL A 421 -5.79 -25.19 -29.62
N THR A 422 -6.62 -25.02 -30.65
CA THR A 422 -6.35 -25.51 -32.02
C THR A 422 -6.08 -24.38 -32.99
N THR A 423 -6.84 -23.27 -32.87
CA THR A 423 -6.68 -22.06 -33.70
C THR A 423 -7.01 -20.82 -32.92
N ALA A 424 -6.51 -19.67 -33.41
CA ALA A 424 -6.85 -18.32 -32.90
C ALA A 424 -7.26 -17.42 -34.07
N ASP A 425 -8.20 -16.51 -33.82
CA ASP A 425 -8.59 -15.44 -34.72
C ASP A 425 -8.47 -14.10 -33.99
N GLY A 426 -8.05 -13.06 -34.71
CA GLY A 426 -7.80 -11.71 -34.15
C GLY A 426 -6.45 -11.54 -33.47
N ILE A 427 -5.72 -12.63 -33.18
CA ILE A 427 -4.33 -12.64 -32.67
C ILE A 427 -3.56 -13.80 -33.29
N LYS A 428 -2.24 -13.81 -33.11
CA LYS A 428 -1.40 -14.97 -33.40
C LYS A 428 -0.87 -15.58 -32.10
N LEU A 429 -0.97 -16.89 -31.99
CA LEU A 429 -0.42 -17.61 -30.85
C LEU A 429 1.12 -17.46 -30.84
N ASP A 430 1.71 -17.41 -29.67
CA ASP A 430 3.15 -17.26 -29.42
C ASP A 430 3.79 -15.95 -29.92
N GLU A 431 2.99 -15.04 -30.50
CA GLU A 431 3.45 -13.72 -30.92
C GLU A 431 2.86 -12.62 -30.01
N ASN A 432 3.60 -11.50 -29.87
CA ASN A 432 3.13 -10.35 -29.15
C ASN A 432 1.97 -9.66 -29.90
N SER A 433 0.89 -9.43 -29.23
CA SER A 433 -0.29 -8.69 -29.69
C SER A 433 -0.41 -7.38 -28.94
N TYR A 434 -1.02 -6.38 -29.57
CA TYR A 434 -1.19 -5.05 -28.98
C TYR A 434 -2.66 -4.65 -29.08
N PRO A 435 -3.24 -4.05 -28.01
CA PRO A 435 -4.60 -3.53 -28.07
C PRO A 435 -4.75 -2.47 -29.18
N GLN A 436 -5.74 -2.62 -30.05
CA GLN A 436 -5.89 -1.81 -31.27
C GLN A 436 -7.05 -0.84 -31.21
N VAL A 437 -8.13 -1.19 -30.54
CA VAL A 437 -9.35 -0.40 -30.51
C VAL A 437 -9.33 0.50 -29.27
N LYS A 438 -9.39 1.81 -29.48
CA LYS A 438 -9.48 2.77 -28.37
C LYS A 438 -10.79 2.52 -27.60
N ALA A 439 -10.71 2.32 -26.29
CA ALA A 439 -11.86 2.39 -25.40
C ALA A 439 -12.37 3.85 -25.33
N SER A 440 -13.35 4.15 -24.53
CA SER A 440 -13.94 5.48 -24.53
C SER A 440 -12.95 6.58 -24.10
N SER A 441 -13.32 7.84 -24.39
CA SER A 441 -12.52 9.01 -24.02
C SER A 441 -12.41 9.25 -22.50
N ALA A 442 -13.31 8.66 -21.70
CA ALA A 442 -13.29 8.79 -20.25
C ALA A 442 -12.09 8.07 -19.59
N THR A 443 -11.45 7.14 -20.32
CA THR A 443 -10.26 6.41 -19.85
C THR A 443 -8.94 7.14 -20.12
N GLU A 444 -8.97 8.35 -20.72
CA GLU A 444 -7.78 9.18 -20.87
C GLU A 444 -7.41 9.84 -19.54
N GLY A 445 -6.59 9.17 -18.76
CA GLY A 445 -6.08 9.66 -17.49
C GLY A 445 -4.57 9.86 -17.50
N ILE A 446 -3.98 10.02 -16.32
CA ILE A 446 -2.52 10.18 -16.11
C ILE A 446 -1.71 9.05 -16.78
N MET A 447 -2.30 7.86 -16.94
CA MET A 447 -1.68 6.68 -17.54
C MET A 447 -1.86 6.59 -19.06
N GLY A 448 -2.53 7.55 -19.70
CA GLY A 448 -2.83 7.57 -21.13
C GLY A 448 -4.15 6.86 -21.49
N ALA A 449 -4.45 6.79 -22.78
CA ALA A 449 -5.68 6.17 -23.27
C ALA A 449 -5.66 4.65 -23.10
N LEU A 450 -6.82 4.09 -22.77
CA LEU A 450 -7.05 2.65 -22.70
C LEU A 450 -7.53 2.12 -24.06
N TYR A 451 -7.02 0.96 -24.42
CA TYR A 451 -7.36 0.24 -25.65
C TYR A 451 -7.83 -1.17 -25.34
N TYR A 452 -8.49 -1.83 -26.27
CA TYR A 452 -8.83 -3.24 -26.17
C TYR A 452 -8.54 -3.98 -27.48
N SER A 453 -8.44 -5.29 -27.38
CA SER A 453 -8.47 -6.23 -28.50
C SER A 453 -9.51 -7.29 -28.25
N ASN A 454 -10.30 -7.60 -29.29
CA ASN A 454 -11.13 -8.79 -29.33
C ASN A 454 -10.36 -9.88 -30.06
N PHE A 455 -10.44 -11.09 -29.54
CA PHE A 455 -9.91 -12.28 -30.21
C PHE A 455 -10.71 -13.52 -29.84
N THR A 456 -10.57 -14.55 -30.62
CA THR A 456 -11.29 -15.81 -30.43
C THR A 456 -10.27 -16.95 -30.40
N LEU A 457 -10.42 -17.85 -29.45
CA LEU A 457 -9.67 -19.11 -29.39
C LEU A 457 -10.62 -20.25 -29.66
N THR A 458 -10.21 -21.18 -30.52
CA THR A 458 -10.91 -22.44 -30.77
C THR A 458 -10.15 -23.56 -30.09
N PHE A 459 -10.85 -24.38 -29.36
CA PHE A 459 -10.32 -25.50 -28.60
C PHE A 459 -10.89 -26.84 -29.15
N GLU A 460 -10.26 -27.95 -28.79
CA GLU A 460 -10.81 -29.30 -29.00
C GLU A 460 -12.25 -29.36 -28.46
N PRO A 461 -13.14 -30.14 -29.09
CA PRO A 461 -14.53 -30.28 -28.64
C PRO A 461 -14.60 -30.96 -27.27
N PHE A 462 -15.55 -30.57 -26.46
CA PHE A 462 -15.84 -31.26 -25.21
C PHE A 462 -16.37 -32.68 -25.48
N ASP A 463 -15.88 -33.68 -24.75
CA ASP A 463 -16.45 -35.04 -24.79
C ASP A 463 -17.90 -35.01 -24.29
N THR A 464 -18.19 -34.16 -23.32
CA THR A 464 -19.51 -33.89 -22.79
C THR A 464 -19.56 -32.40 -22.41
N ILE A 465 -20.60 -31.70 -22.83
CA ILE A 465 -20.75 -30.26 -22.54
C ILE A 465 -20.81 -30.06 -21.02
N PRO A 466 -19.83 -29.35 -20.42
CA PRO A 466 -19.80 -29.09 -18.96
C PRO A 466 -20.76 -27.99 -18.60
N GLU A 467 -21.09 -27.84 -17.32
CA GLU A 467 -21.77 -26.66 -16.81
C GLU A 467 -20.82 -25.46 -16.78
N THR A 468 -19.57 -25.71 -16.38
CA THR A 468 -18.49 -24.70 -16.31
C THR A 468 -17.17 -25.27 -16.75
N PHE A 469 -16.25 -24.44 -17.18
CA PHE A 469 -14.85 -24.77 -17.44
C PHE A 469 -13.91 -23.64 -16.99
N ASP A 470 -12.62 -23.93 -16.88
CA ASP A 470 -11.57 -22.94 -16.63
C ASP A 470 -10.76 -22.73 -17.91
N PHE A 471 -10.33 -21.48 -18.18
CA PHE A 471 -9.32 -21.16 -19.19
C PHE A 471 -7.98 -20.94 -18.52
N LYS A 472 -6.92 -21.51 -19.11
CA LYS A 472 -5.51 -21.25 -18.75
C LYS A 472 -4.64 -21.01 -19.98
N GLU A 473 -3.85 -19.97 -19.93
CA GLU A 473 -2.84 -19.66 -20.93
C GLU A 473 -1.54 -20.44 -20.62
N GLY A 474 -1.59 -21.77 -20.64
CA GLY A 474 -0.44 -22.62 -20.28
C GLY A 474 -0.20 -22.70 -18.76
N ASP A 475 0.97 -23.25 -18.38
CA ASP A 475 1.34 -23.54 -16.99
C ASP A 475 2.44 -22.57 -16.46
N GLY A 476 2.77 -21.50 -17.20
CA GLY A 476 3.80 -20.50 -16.85
C GLY A 476 3.37 -19.57 -15.72
N GLU A 477 4.35 -19.02 -15.01
CA GLU A 477 4.11 -17.94 -14.04
C GLU A 477 3.59 -16.68 -14.77
N GLY A 478 2.52 -16.06 -14.25
CA GLY A 478 1.88 -14.89 -14.86
C GLY A 478 0.92 -15.20 -16.01
N ALA A 479 0.66 -16.49 -16.32
CA ALA A 479 -0.29 -16.88 -17.34
C ALA A 479 -1.72 -16.39 -17.02
N PHE A 480 -2.47 -16.03 -18.06
CA PHE A 480 -3.88 -15.68 -17.90
C PHE A 480 -4.69 -16.88 -17.40
N VAL A 481 -5.53 -16.63 -16.40
CA VAL A 481 -6.44 -17.64 -15.83
C VAL A 481 -7.82 -17.00 -15.64
N ILE A 482 -8.84 -17.67 -16.17
CA ILE A 482 -10.24 -17.36 -15.89
C ILE A 482 -10.91 -18.64 -15.42
N ARG A 483 -11.60 -18.61 -14.29
CA ARG A 483 -12.22 -19.78 -13.69
C ARG A 483 -13.73 -19.76 -13.76
N ASN A 484 -14.33 -20.94 -13.60
CA ASN A 484 -15.78 -21.11 -13.47
C ASN A 484 -16.58 -20.45 -14.62
N ILE A 485 -16.07 -20.51 -15.85
CA ILE A 485 -16.73 -19.93 -17.02
C ILE A 485 -17.98 -20.78 -17.32
N SER A 486 -19.16 -20.16 -17.19
CA SER A 486 -20.43 -20.86 -17.47
C SER A 486 -20.65 -21.01 -18.97
N VAL A 487 -21.01 -22.22 -19.39
CA VAL A 487 -21.36 -22.51 -20.81
C VAL A 487 -22.76 -22.04 -21.17
N LYS A 488 -23.61 -21.73 -20.18
CA LYS A 488 -24.99 -21.28 -20.35
C LYS A 488 -25.14 -19.77 -20.08
#